data_44a893d0372a3479eedf226b9212ca6f
#
_entry.id   44a893d0372a3479eedf226b9212ca6f
#
_cell.length_a   1.000
_cell.length_b   1.000
_cell.length_c   1.000
_cell.angle_alpha   90.00
_cell.angle_beta   90.00
_cell.angle_gamma   90.00
#
_symmetry.space_group_name_H-M   'P 1'
#
loop_
_entity.id
_entity.type
_entity.pdbx_description
1 polymer ?
#
loop_
_entity_poly.entity_id
_entity_poly.type
_entity_poly.pdbx_seq_one_letter_code
_entity_poly.pdbx_strand_id
1 'polypeptide(L)'
;RFENLNSIQNVFLHCFFDSKKTEQFFENLSLNQNIDFSRYNYFYANYLTKKGKIDQAKEIITSSLELYPRNLLLNQYQFNLTSGNFKRSFNCQNLSHIVAEIFYVTANALSSQNIFASSNFYLNLAKYLNQDFIPFNALLAENYFKTEDFPVAKKIYEDLSDKGDAFFWHSAKQNAKILIKEKKRPQAIKLISKSYNKLLKK
;
A
#
# COMPACT_ATOMS: atom_id res chain seq x y z
N ARG A 1 4.34 -4.62 21.66
CA ARG A 1 4.93 -4.06 20.41
C ARG A 1 5.69 -5.12 19.60
N PHE A 2 6.45 -6.03 20.28
CA PHE A 2 7.17 -7.13 19.61
C PHE A 2 6.25 -8.26 19.14
N GLU A 3 5.15 -8.52 19.83
CA GLU A 3 4.18 -9.58 19.47
C GLU A 3 3.59 -9.37 18.08
N ASN A 4 3.31 -8.13 17.69
CA ASN A 4 2.77 -7.79 16.38
C ASN A 4 3.78 -8.08 15.25
N LEU A 5 5.04 -7.73 15.47
CA LEU A 5 6.11 -8.01 14.51
C LEU A 5 6.31 -9.52 14.38
N ASN A 6 6.28 -10.25 15.49
CA ASN A 6 6.37 -11.72 15.48
C ASN A 6 5.21 -12.36 14.70
N SER A 7 3.98 -11.83 14.87
CA SER A 7 2.81 -12.33 14.13
C SER A 7 2.98 -12.14 12.62
N ILE A 8 3.46 -10.96 12.18
CA ILE A 8 3.77 -10.66 10.78
C ILE A 8 4.87 -11.59 10.25
N GLN A 9 5.95 -11.76 11.00
CA GLN A 9 7.07 -12.62 10.61
C GLN A 9 6.63 -14.08 10.48
N ASN A 10 5.80 -14.58 11.41
CA ASN A 10 5.26 -15.94 11.36
C ASN A 10 4.40 -16.16 10.12
N VAL A 11 3.51 -15.22 9.76
CA VAL A 11 2.71 -15.29 8.53
C VAL A 11 3.61 -15.45 7.31
N PHE A 12 4.62 -14.58 7.17
CA PHE A 12 5.51 -14.62 6.02
C PHE A 12 6.42 -15.86 6.01
N LEU A 13 6.85 -16.33 7.18
CA LEU A 13 7.63 -17.58 7.29
C LEU A 13 6.81 -18.79 6.79
N HIS A 14 5.56 -18.92 7.26
CA HIS A 14 4.67 -19.97 6.81
C HIS A 14 4.34 -19.86 5.31
N CYS A 15 4.16 -18.63 4.81
CA CYS A 15 3.93 -18.40 3.39
C CYS A 15 5.17 -18.71 2.54
N PHE A 16 6.37 -18.40 3.02
CA PHE A 16 7.63 -18.69 2.33
C PHE A 16 7.82 -20.20 2.11
N PHE A 17 7.56 -20.99 3.13
CA PHE A 17 7.66 -22.46 3.07
C PHE A 17 6.43 -23.16 2.51
N ASP A 18 5.44 -22.40 2.01
CA ASP A 18 4.16 -22.94 1.52
C ASP A 18 3.48 -23.91 2.51
N SER A 19 3.54 -23.58 3.80
CA SER A 19 3.01 -24.38 4.88
C SER A 19 1.49 -24.52 4.79
N LYS A 20 0.95 -25.70 5.14
CA LYS A 20 -0.50 -25.93 5.27
C LYS A 20 -1.17 -24.99 6.28
N LYS A 21 -0.42 -24.39 7.20
CA LYS A 21 -0.92 -23.45 8.19
C LYS A 21 -0.95 -21.98 7.72
N THR A 22 -0.48 -21.69 6.51
CA THR A 22 -0.35 -20.31 6.01
C THR A 22 -1.68 -19.56 6.06
N GLU A 23 -2.77 -20.15 5.60
CA GLU A 23 -4.11 -19.53 5.63
C GLU A 23 -4.53 -19.20 7.06
N GLN A 24 -4.39 -20.14 7.99
CA GLN A 24 -4.71 -19.95 9.41
C GLN A 24 -3.94 -18.77 10.04
N PHE A 25 -2.65 -18.62 9.70
CA PHE A 25 -1.85 -17.49 10.20
C PHE A 25 -2.30 -16.15 9.62
N PHE A 26 -2.68 -16.11 8.35
CA PHE A 26 -3.28 -14.91 7.74
C PHE A 26 -4.63 -14.56 8.38
N GLU A 27 -5.51 -15.55 8.57
CA GLU A 27 -6.82 -15.36 9.22
C GLU A 27 -6.68 -14.81 10.64
N ASN A 28 -5.80 -15.37 11.45
CA ASN A 28 -5.54 -14.90 12.80
C ASN A 28 -5.04 -13.44 12.82
N LEU A 29 -4.25 -13.04 11.83
CA LEU A 29 -3.79 -11.66 11.71
C LEU A 29 -4.93 -10.72 11.28
N SER A 30 -5.77 -11.15 10.35
CA SER A 30 -6.92 -10.39 9.83
C SER A 30 -8.03 -10.19 10.86
N LEU A 31 -8.24 -11.15 11.75
CA LEU A 31 -9.25 -11.11 12.80
C LEU A 31 -8.87 -10.23 14.00
N ASN A 32 -7.64 -9.76 14.08
CA ASN A 32 -7.20 -8.92 15.18
C ASN A 32 -7.80 -7.50 15.07
N GLN A 33 -8.84 -7.23 15.85
CA GLN A 33 -9.53 -5.93 15.83
C GLN A 33 -8.82 -4.83 16.64
N ASN A 34 -7.83 -5.17 17.45
CA ASN A 34 -7.12 -4.21 18.29
C ASN A 34 -6.02 -3.44 17.55
N ILE A 35 -5.63 -3.92 16.36
CA ILE A 35 -4.54 -3.37 15.57
C ILE A 35 -4.95 -3.33 14.11
N ASP A 36 -4.64 -2.23 13.43
CA ASP A 36 -4.85 -2.12 12.00
C ASP A 36 -3.85 -2.99 11.22
N PHE A 37 -4.27 -4.21 10.91
CA PHE A 37 -3.58 -5.13 10.03
C PHE A 37 -4.16 -5.14 8.60
N SER A 38 -4.95 -4.14 8.21
CA SER A 38 -5.61 -4.07 6.90
C SER A 38 -4.66 -4.26 5.71
N ARG A 39 -3.40 -3.84 5.86
CA ARG A 39 -2.35 -4.10 4.87
C ARG A 39 -2.13 -5.60 4.63
N TYR A 40 -2.24 -6.43 5.66
CA TYR A 40 -2.01 -7.87 5.56
C TYR A 40 -3.17 -8.61 4.92
N ASN A 41 -4.36 -8.04 4.87
CA ASN A 41 -5.49 -8.54 4.09
C ASN A 41 -5.19 -8.50 2.59
N TYR A 42 -4.41 -7.52 2.12
CA TYR A 42 -3.89 -7.53 0.75
C TYR A 42 -2.97 -8.73 0.51
N PHE A 43 -2.01 -8.99 1.41
CA PHE A 43 -1.09 -10.11 1.24
C PHE A 43 -1.81 -11.46 1.31
N TYR A 44 -2.82 -11.57 2.16
CA TYR A 44 -3.67 -12.77 2.22
C TYR A 44 -4.48 -12.96 0.93
N ALA A 45 -5.16 -11.93 0.46
CA ALA A 45 -5.90 -12.00 -0.79
C ALA A 45 -4.98 -12.30 -2.00
N ASN A 46 -3.77 -11.76 -2.02
CA ASN A 46 -2.75 -12.06 -3.03
C ASN A 46 -2.34 -13.54 -2.98
N TYR A 47 -2.12 -14.10 -1.78
CA TYR A 47 -1.83 -15.52 -1.58
C TYR A 47 -2.99 -16.39 -2.07
N LEU A 48 -4.24 -16.08 -1.70
CA LEU A 48 -5.43 -16.81 -2.14
C LEU A 48 -5.60 -16.78 -3.66
N THR A 49 -5.40 -15.62 -4.29
CA THR A 49 -5.41 -15.48 -5.75
C THR A 49 -4.36 -16.37 -6.42
N LYS A 50 -3.17 -16.47 -5.83
CA LYS A 50 -2.11 -17.37 -6.30
C LYS A 50 -2.53 -18.85 -6.21
N LYS A 51 -3.32 -19.21 -5.20
CA LYS A 51 -3.87 -20.59 -5.02
C LYS A 51 -5.13 -20.85 -5.84
N GLY A 52 -5.58 -19.88 -6.69
CA GLY A 52 -6.80 -20.01 -7.49
C GLY A 52 -8.10 -19.71 -6.72
N LYS A 53 -8.02 -19.33 -5.45
CA LYS A 53 -9.16 -19.04 -4.57
C LYS A 53 -9.62 -17.57 -4.76
N ILE A 54 -10.02 -17.20 -5.98
CA ILE A 54 -10.29 -15.80 -6.36
C ILE A 54 -11.48 -15.22 -5.60
N ASP A 55 -12.55 -16.00 -5.42
CA ASP A 55 -13.75 -15.52 -4.75
C ASP A 55 -13.52 -15.25 -3.26
N GLN A 56 -12.74 -16.10 -2.59
CA GLN A 56 -12.31 -15.84 -1.21
C GLN A 56 -11.42 -14.58 -1.12
N ALA A 57 -10.54 -14.37 -2.10
CA ALA A 57 -9.74 -13.16 -2.14
C ALA A 57 -10.60 -11.89 -2.29
N LYS A 58 -11.65 -11.94 -3.12
CA LYS A 58 -12.62 -10.84 -3.28
C LYS A 58 -13.36 -10.56 -1.98
N GLU A 59 -13.83 -11.59 -1.30
CA GLU A 59 -14.55 -11.50 -0.03
C GLU A 59 -13.69 -10.81 1.04
N ILE A 60 -12.43 -11.22 1.21
CA ILE A 60 -11.50 -10.60 2.15
C ILE A 60 -11.27 -9.13 1.84
N ILE A 61 -11.09 -8.78 0.57
CA ILE A 61 -10.87 -7.38 0.18
C ILE A 61 -12.13 -6.54 0.42
N THR A 62 -13.31 -7.07 0.09
CA THR A 62 -14.59 -6.36 0.28
C THR A 62 -14.84 -6.09 1.77
N SER A 63 -14.78 -7.13 2.62
CA SER A 63 -14.95 -6.99 4.07
C SER A 63 -13.90 -6.05 4.70
N SER A 64 -12.67 -6.10 4.21
CA SER A 64 -11.62 -5.20 4.68
C SER A 64 -11.89 -3.74 4.30
N LEU A 65 -12.46 -3.48 3.13
CA LEU A 65 -12.80 -2.12 2.69
C LEU A 65 -14.01 -1.54 3.41
N GLU A 66 -14.92 -2.37 3.93
CA GLU A 66 -16.00 -1.90 4.82
C GLU A 66 -15.44 -1.26 6.09
N LEU A 67 -14.38 -1.86 6.66
CA LEU A 67 -13.71 -1.36 7.86
C LEU A 67 -12.67 -0.25 7.54
N TYR A 68 -11.96 -0.39 6.42
CA TYR A 68 -10.85 0.47 6.03
C TYR A 68 -11.04 1.08 4.62
N PRO A 69 -12.12 1.86 4.38
CA PRO A 69 -12.49 2.33 3.02
C PRO A 69 -11.45 3.25 2.38
N ARG A 70 -10.50 3.78 3.15
CA ARG A 70 -9.44 4.66 2.67
C ARG A 70 -8.10 3.97 2.45
N ASN A 71 -8.01 2.65 2.69
CA ASN A 71 -6.77 1.93 2.47
C ASN A 71 -6.45 1.87 0.97
N LEU A 72 -5.37 2.56 0.58
CA LEU A 72 -4.98 2.72 -0.83
C LEU A 72 -4.65 1.39 -1.50
N LEU A 73 -3.96 0.50 -0.78
CA LEU A 73 -3.53 -0.80 -1.29
C LEU A 73 -4.74 -1.72 -1.56
N LEU A 74 -5.69 -1.78 -0.62
CA LEU A 74 -6.91 -2.57 -0.77
C LEU A 74 -7.79 -2.05 -1.90
N ASN A 75 -7.99 -0.73 -1.99
CA ASN A 75 -8.75 -0.12 -3.08
C ASN A 75 -8.14 -0.47 -4.45
N GLN A 76 -6.81 -0.32 -4.61
CA GLN A 76 -6.19 -0.67 -5.89
C GLN A 76 -6.32 -2.16 -6.18
N TYR A 77 -6.19 -3.02 -5.18
CA TYR A 77 -6.30 -4.46 -5.39
C TYR A 77 -7.74 -4.89 -5.74
N GLN A 78 -8.76 -4.23 -5.19
CA GLN A 78 -10.15 -4.44 -5.61
C GLN A 78 -10.35 -4.15 -7.10
N PHE A 79 -9.80 -3.03 -7.60
CA PHE A 79 -9.84 -2.75 -9.04
C PHE A 79 -9.13 -3.84 -9.86
N ASN A 80 -8.00 -4.33 -9.39
CA ASN A 80 -7.26 -5.39 -10.06
C ASN A 80 -8.06 -6.70 -10.11
N LEU A 81 -8.72 -7.07 -9.00
CA LEU A 81 -9.57 -8.27 -8.92
C LEU A 81 -10.78 -8.19 -9.85
N THR A 82 -11.44 -7.03 -9.93
CA THR A 82 -12.62 -6.83 -10.78
C THR A 82 -12.27 -6.79 -12.26
N SER A 83 -11.11 -6.23 -12.62
CA SER A 83 -10.63 -6.16 -14.01
C SER A 83 -9.93 -7.43 -14.49
N GLY A 84 -9.76 -8.44 -13.64
CA GLY A 84 -9.00 -9.65 -13.97
C GLY A 84 -7.49 -9.41 -14.11
N ASN A 85 -7.00 -8.25 -13.71
CA ASN A 85 -5.58 -7.90 -13.80
C ASN A 85 -4.83 -8.32 -12.54
N PHE A 86 -4.40 -9.57 -12.50
CA PHE A 86 -3.66 -10.16 -11.36
C PHE A 86 -2.16 -9.87 -11.40
N LYS A 87 -1.76 -8.63 -11.69
CA LYS A 87 -0.34 -8.27 -11.65
C LYS A 87 0.23 -8.50 -10.24
N ARG A 88 1.16 -9.44 -10.16
CA ARG A 88 1.77 -9.87 -8.90
C ARG A 88 2.95 -8.97 -8.55
N SER A 89 2.73 -7.95 -7.78
CA SER A 89 3.79 -7.07 -7.27
C SER A 89 4.43 -7.57 -5.96
N PHE A 90 3.85 -8.61 -5.35
CA PHE A 90 4.39 -9.25 -4.15
C PHE A 90 4.31 -10.78 -4.25
N ASN A 91 5.35 -11.46 -3.79
CA ASN A 91 5.39 -12.91 -3.68
C ASN A 91 6.09 -13.30 -2.37
N CYS A 92 5.35 -13.89 -1.43
CA CYS A 92 5.90 -14.31 -0.15
C CYS A 92 6.86 -15.51 -0.23
N GLN A 93 7.00 -16.17 -1.39
CA GLN A 93 8.05 -17.15 -1.65
C GLN A 93 9.35 -16.52 -2.18
N ASN A 94 9.37 -15.19 -2.32
CA ASN A 94 10.58 -14.43 -2.62
C ASN A 94 11.07 -13.74 -1.34
N LEU A 95 12.23 -14.14 -0.83
CA LEU A 95 12.79 -13.61 0.40
C LEU A 95 13.01 -12.08 0.32
N SER A 96 13.45 -11.57 -0.84
CA SER A 96 13.64 -10.13 -1.02
C SER A 96 12.35 -9.34 -0.83
N HIS A 97 11.18 -9.89 -1.27
CA HIS A 97 9.88 -9.24 -1.08
C HIS A 97 9.46 -9.22 0.40
N ILE A 98 9.77 -10.29 1.15
CA ILE A 98 9.49 -10.36 2.59
C ILE A 98 10.36 -9.34 3.34
N VAL A 99 11.66 -9.32 3.06
CA VAL A 99 12.60 -8.38 3.69
C VAL A 99 12.22 -6.93 3.35
N ALA A 100 11.78 -6.66 2.11
CA ALA A 100 11.26 -5.35 1.72
C ALA A 100 10.06 -4.93 2.58
N GLU A 101 9.14 -5.85 2.88
CA GLU A 101 8.00 -5.56 3.74
C GLU A 101 8.42 -5.30 5.21
N ILE A 102 9.39 -6.05 5.73
CA ILE A 102 9.94 -5.80 7.07
C ILE A 102 10.58 -4.41 7.14
N PHE A 103 11.33 -3.99 6.12
CA PHE A 103 11.87 -2.63 6.04
C PHE A 103 10.76 -1.57 5.96
N TYR A 104 9.67 -1.86 5.23
CA TYR A 104 8.51 -0.97 5.22
C TYR A 104 7.87 -0.82 6.60
N VAL A 105 7.69 -1.90 7.36
CA VAL A 105 7.14 -1.85 8.74
C VAL A 105 8.01 -0.95 9.62
N THR A 106 9.33 -1.10 9.53
CA THR A 106 10.29 -0.25 10.24
C THR A 106 10.17 1.20 9.80
N ALA A 107 10.12 1.45 8.49
CA ALA A 107 9.97 2.79 7.92
C ALA A 107 8.67 3.46 8.37
N ASN A 108 7.56 2.73 8.36
CA ASN A 108 6.27 3.24 8.79
C ASN A 108 6.27 3.62 10.29
N ALA A 109 6.89 2.80 11.13
CA ALA A 109 7.06 3.11 12.55
C ALA A 109 7.91 4.37 12.77
N LEU A 110 8.98 4.56 12.01
CA LEU A 110 9.83 5.76 12.06
C LEU A 110 9.09 7.00 11.54
N SER A 111 8.35 6.87 10.43
CA SER A 111 7.53 7.96 9.89
C SER A 111 6.47 8.42 10.89
N SER A 112 5.82 7.51 11.59
CA SER A 112 4.82 7.84 12.62
C SER A 112 5.42 8.61 13.82
N GLN A 113 6.73 8.49 14.04
CA GLN A 113 7.49 9.23 15.03
C GLN A 113 8.17 10.49 14.48
N ASN A 114 7.87 10.87 13.23
CA ASN A 114 8.47 12.00 12.49
C ASN A 114 10.00 11.86 12.25
N ILE A 115 10.55 10.63 12.31
CA ILE A 115 11.95 10.35 12.00
C ILE A 115 12.07 10.06 10.49
N PHE A 116 11.79 11.08 9.67
CA PHE A 116 11.61 10.93 8.23
C PHE A 116 12.87 10.52 7.48
N ALA A 117 14.05 11.00 7.86
CA ALA A 117 15.29 10.64 7.18
C ALA A 117 15.58 9.13 7.26
N SER A 118 15.47 8.54 8.46
CA SER A 118 15.63 7.10 8.66
C SER A 118 14.50 6.31 8.00
N SER A 119 13.26 6.81 8.07
CA SER A 119 12.13 6.20 7.36
C SER A 119 12.40 6.12 5.85
N ASN A 120 12.85 7.22 5.23
CA ASN A 120 13.17 7.27 3.81
C ASN A 120 14.33 6.32 3.43
N PHE A 121 15.32 6.17 4.31
CA PHE A 121 16.40 5.19 4.11
C PHE A 121 15.84 3.76 3.99
N TYR A 122 15.01 3.32 4.97
CA TYR A 122 14.40 1.98 4.94
C TYR A 122 13.41 1.82 3.77
N LEU A 123 12.67 2.86 3.38
CA LEU A 123 11.80 2.81 2.20
C LEU A 123 12.59 2.62 0.91
N ASN A 124 13.74 3.26 0.76
CA ASN A 124 14.59 3.06 -0.42
C ASN A 124 15.19 1.65 -0.46
N LEU A 125 15.56 1.07 0.69
CA LEU A 125 15.95 -0.34 0.77
C LEU A 125 14.80 -1.27 0.38
N ALA A 126 13.59 -1.01 0.88
CA ALA A 126 12.40 -1.79 0.53
C ALA A 126 12.12 -1.73 -1.00
N LYS A 127 12.20 -0.54 -1.60
CA LYS A 127 12.07 -0.35 -3.05
C LYS A 127 13.15 -1.08 -3.85
N TYR A 128 14.37 -1.07 -3.39
CA TYR A 128 15.47 -1.80 -4.04
C TYR A 128 15.21 -3.32 -4.07
N LEU A 129 14.70 -3.87 -2.97
CA LEU A 129 14.41 -5.30 -2.82
C LEU A 129 13.15 -5.74 -3.56
N ASN A 130 12.16 -4.84 -3.74
CA ASN A 130 10.93 -5.11 -4.48
C ASN A 130 10.49 -3.86 -5.26
N GLN A 131 11.05 -3.66 -6.45
CA GLN A 131 10.79 -2.49 -7.29
C GLN A 131 9.35 -2.44 -7.83
N ASP A 132 8.69 -3.58 -7.95
CA ASP A 132 7.31 -3.68 -8.45
C ASP A 132 6.26 -3.36 -7.38
N PHE A 133 6.64 -3.30 -6.11
CA PHE A 133 5.72 -3.04 -5.02
C PHE A 133 5.55 -1.52 -4.77
N ILE A 134 4.73 -0.92 -5.58
CA ILE A 134 4.45 0.54 -5.64
C ILE A 134 4.04 1.18 -4.29
N PRO A 135 3.30 0.51 -3.37
CA PRO A 135 2.88 1.13 -2.11
C PRO A 135 3.98 1.73 -1.25
N PHE A 136 5.24 1.30 -1.39
CA PHE A 136 6.38 1.92 -0.70
C PHE A 136 6.55 3.39 -1.08
N ASN A 137 6.27 3.74 -2.34
CA ASN A 137 6.37 5.10 -2.85
C ASN A 137 5.33 6.04 -2.23
N ALA A 138 4.16 5.55 -1.84
CA ALA A 138 3.13 6.38 -1.22
C ALA A 138 3.60 6.96 0.13
N LEU A 139 4.21 6.13 0.98
CA LEU A 139 4.77 6.58 2.26
C LEU A 139 6.00 7.48 2.06
N LEU A 140 6.84 7.16 1.07
CA LEU A 140 8.01 7.99 0.74
C LEU A 140 7.58 9.40 0.31
N ALA A 141 6.58 9.52 -0.56
CA ALA A 141 6.05 10.80 -0.99
C ALA A 141 5.40 11.58 0.18
N GLU A 142 4.71 10.85 1.09
CA GLU A 142 4.13 11.46 2.29
C GLU A 142 5.21 12.02 3.22
N ASN A 143 6.31 11.31 3.41
CA ASN A 143 7.44 11.81 4.22
C ASN A 143 8.03 13.10 3.63
N TYR A 144 8.25 13.16 2.30
CA TYR A 144 8.72 14.38 1.65
C TYR A 144 7.67 15.50 1.72
N PHE A 145 6.38 15.18 1.65
CA PHE A 145 5.33 16.18 1.88
C PHE A 145 5.38 16.75 3.30
N LYS A 146 5.58 15.90 4.31
CA LYS A 146 5.66 16.33 5.72
C LYS A 146 6.90 17.16 6.03
N THR A 147 8.01 16.93 5.32
CA THR A 147 9.23 17.73 5.41
C THR A 147 9.21 18.93 4.48
N GLU A 148 8.08 19.20 3.81
CA GLU A 148 7.87 20.31 2.86
C GLU A 148 8.78 20.29 1.64
N ASP A 149 9.42 19.14 1.34
CA ASP A 149 10.13 18.93 0.08
C ASP A 149 9.12 18.60 -1.04
N PHE A 150 8.32 19.63 -1.39
CA PHE A 150 7.24 19.50 -2.36
C PHE A 150 7.69 19.11 -3.76
N PRO A 151 8.85 19.55 -4.28
CA PRO A 151 9.33 19.13 -5.60
C PRO A 151 9.52 17.60 -5.68
N VAL A 152 10.15 17.01 -4.68
CA VAL A 152 10.37 15.55 -4.62
C VAL A 152 9.05 14.81 -4.41
N ALA A 153 8.21 15.28 -3.48
CA ALA A 153 6.90 14.68 -3.23
C ALA A 153 6.03 14.65 -4.49
N LYS A 154 5.96 15.77 -5.25
CA LYS A 154 5.21 15.86 -6.52
C LYS A 154 5.68 14.83 -7.52
N LYS A 155 6.99 14.72 -7.76
CA LYS A 155 7.56 13.77 -8.69
C LYS A 155 7.14 12.33 -8.35
N ILE A 156 7.22 11.95 -7.07
CA ILE A 156 6.84 10.60 -6.64
C ILE A 156 5.32 10.39 -6.82
N TYR A 157 4.47 11.38 -6.51
CA TYR A 157 3.03 11.29 -6.74
C TYR A 157 2.69 11.22 -8.24
N GLU A 158 3.42 11.91 -9.11
CA GLU A 158 3.26 11.80 -10.57
C GLU A 158 3.58 10.37 -11.03
N ASP A 159 4.69 9.80 -10.59
CA ASP A 159 5.08 8.41 -10.90
C ASP A 159 4.04 7.39 -10.39
N LEU A 160 3.38 7.68 -9.25
CA LEU A 160 2.30 6.85 -8.71
C LEU A 160 1.03 6.93 -9.55
N SER A 161 0.74 8.07 -10.19
CA SER A 161 -0.53 8.32 -10.87
C SER A 161 -0.82 7.36 -12.02
N ASP A 162 0.22 6.78 -12.63
CA ASP A 162 0.10 5.85 -13.75
C ASP A 162 0.01 4.37 -13.34
N LYS A 163 -0.03 4.09 -12.03
CA LYS A 163 0.03 2.72 -11.49
C LYS A 163 -1.34 2.12 -11.18
N GLY A 164 -2.42 2.85 -11.44
CA GLY A 164 -3.79 2.40 -11.27
C GLY A 164 -4.73 3.50 -10.77
N ASP A 165 -6.03 3.25 -10.84
CA ASP A 165 -7.04 4.29 -10.59
C ASP A 165 -7.07 4.77 -9.13
N ALA A 166 -6.85 3.87 -8.16
CA ALA A 166 -6.75 4.27 -6.76
C ALA A 166 -5.49 5.13 -6.51
N PHE A 167 -4.35 4.76 -7.11
CA PHE A 167 -3.12 5.55 -7.05
C PHE A 167 -3.26 6.88 -7.79
N PHE A 168 -3.91 6.89 -8.96
CA PHE A 168 -4.20 8.12 -9.69
C PHE A 168 -4.99 9.12 -8.85
N TRP A 169 -6.09 8.66 -8.24
CA TRP A 169 -6.91 9.51 -7.39
C TRP A 169 -6.18 9.98 -6.12
N HIS A 170 -5.42 9.08 -5.50
CA HIS A 170 -4.57 9.42 -4.36
C HIS A 170 -3.57 10.52 -4.73
N SER A 171 -2.83 10.35 -5.81
CA SER A 171 -1.83 11.31 -6.29
C SER A 171 -2.44 12.67 -6.61
N ALA A 172 -3.61 12.70 -7.26
CA ALA A 172 -4.32 13.94 -7.54
C ALA A 172 -4.68 14.70 -6.25
N LYS A 173 -5.19 13.98 -5.22
CA LYS A 173 -5.51 14.57 -3.93
C LYS A 173 -4.28 15.13 -3.21
N GLN A 174 -3.17 14.40 -3.22
CA GLN A 174 -1.95 14.85 -2.54
C GLN A 174 -1.29 16.03 -3.27
N ASN A 175 -1.23 16.00 -4.61
CA ASN A 175 -0.76 17.15 -5.40
C ASN A 175 -1.64 18.38 -5.22
N ALA A 176 -2.96 18.22 -5.08
CA ALA A 176 -3.85 19.33 -4.74
C ALA A 176 -3.55 19.92 -3.33
N LYS A 177 -3.25 19.08 -2.34
CA LYS A 177 -2.81 19.55 -1.01
C LYS A 177 -1.52 20.36 -1.10
N ILE A 178 -0.55 19.91 -1.91
CA ILE A 178 0.69 20.67 -2.14
C ILE A 178 0.38 22.04 -2.74
N LEU A 179 -0.47 22.08 -3.78
CA LEU A 179 -0.87 23.35 -4.40
C LEU A 179 -1.56 24.30 -3.41
N ILE A 180 -2.35 23.77 -2.48
CA ILE A 180 -2.97 24.57 -1.41
C ILE A 180 -1.89 25.14 -0.47
N LYS A 181 -0.91 24.34 -0.07
CA LYS A 181 0.24 24.78 0.74
C LYS A 181 1.05 25.88 0.03
N GLU A 182 1.21 25.77 -1.31
CA GLU A 182 1.85 26.76 -2.16
C GLU A 182 0.95 28.00 -2.44
N LYS A 183 -0.23 28.12 -1.80
CA LYS A 183 -1.22 29.20 -2.01
C LYS A 183 -1.81 29.23 -3.43
N LYS A 184 -1.78 28.13 -4.17
CA LYS A 184 -2.29 27.98 -5.55
C LYS A 184 -3.67 27.31 -5.58
N ARG A 185 -4.60 27.76 -4.74
CA ARG A 185 -5.94 27.15 -4.56
C ARG A 185 -6.75 26.98 -5.87
N PRO A 186 -6.79 27.95 -6.81
CA PRO A 186 -7.51 27.76 -8.07
C PRO A 186 -6.96 26.59 -8.90
N GLN A 187 -5.63 26.40 -8.91
CA GLN A 187 -4.99 25.30 -9.61
C GLN A 187 -5.30 23.94 -8.94
N ALA A 188 -5.38 23.89 -7.59
CA ALA A 188 -5.77 22.68 -6.85
C ALA A 188 -7.21 22.25 -7.21
N ILE A 189 -8.16 23.20 -7.27
CA ILE A 189 -9.55 22.93 -7.65
C ILE A 189 -9.59 22.39 -9.08
N LYS A 190 -8.91 23.04 -10.02
CA LYS A 190 -8.84 22.62 -11.43
C LYS A 190 -8.27 21.19 -11.55
N LEU A 191 -7.21 20.88 -10.80
CA LEU A 191 -6.59 19.54 -10.77
C LEU A 191 -7.58 18.47 -10.31
N ILE A 192 -8.26 18.70 -9.18
CA ILE A 192 -9.23 17.73 -8.62
C ILE A 192 -10.40 17.53 -9.57
N SER A 193 -11.01 18.60 -10.10
CA SER A 193 -12.12 18.53 -11.03
C SER A 193 -11.76 17.75 -12.31
N LYS A 194 -10.57 18.04 -12.88
CA LYS A 194 -10.06 17.33 -14.06
C LYS A 194 -9.85 15.85 -13.77
N SER A 195 -9.27 15.51 -12.61
CA SER A 195 -8.98 14.14 -12.23
C SER A 195 -10.25 13.34 -11.94
N TYR A 196 -11.23 13.96 -11.29
CA TYR A 196 -12.54 13.36 -11.04
C TYR A 196 -13.27 13.05 -12.35
N ASN A 197 -13.35 14.03 -13.27
CA ASN A 197 -13.99 13.84 -14.58
C ASN A 197 -13.29 12.77 -15.42
N LYS A 198 -11.96 12.58 -15.26
CA LYS A 198 -11.24 11.51 -15.95
C LYS A 198 -11.65 10.12 -15.44
N LEU A 199 -11.88 9.98 -14.12
CA LEU A 199 -12.33 8.72 -13.53
C LEU A 199 -13.78 8.38 -13.87
N LEU A 200 -14.67 9.37 -13.99
CA LEU A 200 -16.07 9.14 -14.36
C LEU A 200 -16.26 8.66 -15.80
N LYS A 201 -15.27 8.86 -16.68
CA LYS A 201 -15.33 8.46 -18.10
C LYS A 201 -14.79 7.05 -18.35
N LYS A 202 -14.36 6.35 -17.31
CA LYS A 202 -13.91 4.94 -17.38
C LYS A 202 -15.01 3.97 -16.98
#